data_0c3d0d3ff2db03766a6c2c16fe66f829
#
_entry.id   0c3d0d3ff2db03766a6c2c16fe66f829
#
_cell.length_a   1.000
_cell.length_b   1.000
_cell.length_c   1.000
_cell.angle_alpha   90.00
_cell.angle_beta   90.00
_cell.angle_gamma   90.00
#
_symmetry.space_group_name_H-M   'P 1'
#
loop_
_entity.id
_entity.type
_entity.pdbx_description
1 polymer ?
#
loop_
_entity_poly.entity_id
_entity_poly.type
_entity_poly.pdbx_seq_one_letter_code
_entity_poly.pdbx_strand_id
1 'polypeptide(L)'
;MVKAKTVYVCSNCGADSPKWIGKCPSCGEWNTYVEEIVVKEPVGKRALYGVSDGGKVRPVLLRDITSEEETRVDLGDRELNRVLGGGLVKGSLVLIGGEPGIGKSTLVLQTVLGLKGLRTLYVSGEESSRQLKLRADRIAHENPDCFILCETNLEQIFVQTKNVQPDLLIIDSIQTIYTEVVESSPGSVSQVRECSAAILKYAKVSGTPVLLIGHINKEGSIAGPKVLEHIVDTVLQFEGDQHYMYRILRSIKNRFGSTAELGIYEMRQDGLREVSNPSELLLTQNHEGLSGVAIAAAIEGIRPFLIETQALVSSAVYGTPQRSATGFDLRRMNMLLAVLEKRAGFKLVQKDVFLNIAGGLKVNDPAIDLAVISAILSSSLDISIEPGISMCGEVGLSGEIRPVNRIEQRILEAEKLGFSRIIIPHNNLKGFDTSKCKMQIVQVRKVEEAFRQLFG
;
A
#
# COMPACT_ATOMS: atom_id res chain seq x y z
N MET A 1 44.54 -5.07 -19.07
CA MET A 1 43.85 -3.80 -18.80
C MET A 1 42.38 -3.97 -19.15
N VAL A 2 41.49 -4.03 -18.17
CA VAL A 2 40.03 -4.10 -18.37
C VAL A 2 39.59 -2.72 -18.85
N LYS A 3 38.93 -2.64 -20.03
CA LYS A 3 38.42 -1.36 -20.53
C LYS A 3 37.14 -1.01 -19.78
N ALA A 4 37.23 -0.02 -18.89
CA ALA A 4 36.05 0.64 -18.33
C ALA A 4 35.26 1.31 -19.47
N LYS A 5 33.96 1.09 -19.50
CA LYS A 5 33.06 1.71 -20.49
C LYS A 5 32.06 2.60 -19.74
N THR A 6 32.08 3.88 -20.03
CA THR A 6 31.05 4.79 -19.58
C THR A 6 29.72 4.48 -20.29
N VAL A 7 28.66 4.30 -19.54
CA VAL A 7 27.28 4.18 -20.02
C VAL A 7 26.40 5.15 -19.25
N TYR A 8 25.34 5.60 -19.89
CA TYR A 8 24.33 6.44 -19.26
C TYR A 8 23.13 5.59 -18.90
N VAL A 9 22.74 5.58 -17.63
CA VAL A 9 21.63 4.76 -17.11
C VAL A 9 20.49 5.66 -16.70
N CYS A 10 19.29 5.35 -17.16
CA CYS A 10 18.10 6.09 -16.77
C CYS A 10 17.78 5.85 -15.29
N SER A 11 17.78 6.91 -14.47
CA SER A 11 17.48 6.83 -13.04
C SER A 11 16.03 6.39 -12.73
N ASN A 12 15.11 6.46 -13.70
CA ASN A 12 13.71 6.04 -13.51
C ASN A 12 13.47 4.58 -13.90
N CYS A 13 13.99 4.10 -15.04
CA CYS A 13 13.68 2.76 -15.55
C CYS A 13 14.90 1.84 -15.72
N GLY A 14 16.12 2.32 -15.46
CA GLY A 14 17.35 1.54 -15.60
C GLY A 14 17.74 1.20 -17.03
N ALA A 15 17.10 1.79 -18.04
CA ALA A 15 17.49 1.61 -19.43
C ALA A 15 18.86 2.25 -19.66
N ASP A 16 19.79 1.50 -20.28
CA ASP A 16 21.12 1.98 -20.58
C ASP A 16 21.23 2.58 -21.99
N SER A 17 22.11 3.55 -22.15
CA SER A 17 22.43 4.20 -23.40
C SER A 17 23.94 4.46 -23.49
N PRO A 18 24.55 4.28 -24.66
CA PRO A 18 25.98 4.61 -24.85
C PRO A 18 26.26 6.11 -24.86
N LYS A 19 25.22 6.94 -24.90
CA LYS A 19 25.29 8.41 -24.90
C LYS A 19 24.20 8.98 -24.04
N TRP A 20 24.44 10.15 -23.44
CA TRP A 20 23.39 10.89 -22.76
C TRP A 20 22.31 11.32 -23.76
N ILE A 21 21.05 11.08 -23.44
CA ILE A 21 19.88 11.48 -24.21
C ILE A 21 18.86 12.16 -23.28
N GLY A 22 18.28 13.28 -23.76
CA GLY A 22 17.40 14.11 -22.94
C GLY A 22 16.08 13.44 -22.54
N LYS A 23 15.58 12.50 -23.36
CA LYS A 23 14.34 11.75 -23.08
C LYS A 23 14.60 10.26 -23.14
N CYS A 24 14.23 9.52 -22.11
CA CYS A 24 14.38 8.07 -22.10
C CYS A 24 13.39 7.41 -23.08
N PRO A 25 13.85 6.61 -24.06
CA PRO A 25 12.96 5.94 -25.00
C PRO A 25 12.13 4.81 -24.37
N SER A 26 12.58 4.29 -23.22
CA SER A 26 11.92 3.18 -22.55
C SER A 26 10.76 3.64 -21.64
N CYS A 27 10.96 4.69 -20.83
CA CYS A 27 9.93 5.17 -19.89
C CYS A 27 9.33 6.54 -20.26
N GLY A 28 9.90 7.24 -21.25
CA GLY A 28 9.41 8.54 -21.72
C GLY A 28 9.79 9.73 -20.84
N GLU A 29 10.48 9.53 -19.73
CA GLU A 29 10.89 10.59 -18.80
C GLU A 29 12.04 11.43 -19.34
N TRP A 30 12.07 12.72 -18.95
CA TRP A 30 13.10 13.68 -19.37
C TRP A 30 14.20 13.83 -18.32
N ASN A 31 15.44 14.06 -18.78
CA ASN A 31 16.63 14.35 -17.93
C ASN A 31 16.93 13.31 -16.85
N THR A 32 16.65 12.04 -17.14
CA THR A 32 16.82 10.91 -16.18
C THR A 32 18.10 10.13 -16.39
N TYR A 33 18.94 10.45 -17.39
CA TYR A 33 20.19 9.73 -17.63
C TYR A 33 21.31 10.23 -16.74
N VAL A 34 21.88 9.30 -15.96
CA VAL A 34 23.06 9.52 -15.09
C VAL A 34 24.22 8.73 -15.67
N GLU A 35 25.42 9.33 -15.65
CA GLU A 35 26.65 8.68 -16.11
C GLU A 35 27.10 7.63 -15.10
N GLU A 36 27.31 6.38 -15.57
CA GLU A 36 27.85 5.29 -14.76
C GLU A 36 29.00 4.60 -15.49
N ILE A 37 30.04 4.21 -14.71
CA ILE A 37 31.18 3.46 -15.23
C ILE A 37 30.88 1.97 -15.04
N VAL A 38 30.76 1.23 -16.14
CA VAL A 38 30.53 -0.21 -16.12
C VAL A 38 31.76 -0.94 -16.61
N VAL A 39 32.37 -1.75 -15.74
CA VAL A 39 33.47 -2.64 -16.11
C VAL A 39 32.90 -4.00 -16.48
N LYS A 40 33.08 -4.41 -17.72
CA LYS A 40 32.77 -5.77 -18.15
C LYS A 40 33.88 -6.71 -17.68
N GLU A 41 33.70 -7.42 -16.59
CA GLU A 41 34.55 -8.56 -16.27
C GLU A 41 34.27 -9.77 -17.19
N PRO A 42 35.31 -10.58 -17.48
CA PRO A 42 35.13 -11.81 -18.24
C PRO A 42 34.26 -12.79 -17.49
N VAL A 43 33.43 -13.52 -18.24
CA VAL A 43 32.32 -14.44 -17.86
C VAL A 43 32.71 -15.50 -16.79
N GLY A 44 34.00 -15.62 -16.40
CA GLY A 44 34.49 -16.63 -15.46
C GLY A 44 34.23 -16.39 -13.97
N LYS A 45 33.88 -15.17 -13.53
CA LYS A 45 33.67 -14.87 -12.09
C LYS A 45 32.21 -14.88 -11.61
N ARG A 46 31.23 -15.14 -12.47
CA ARG A 46 29.83 -15.31 -12.09
C ARG A 46 29.53 -16.49 -11.15
N ALA A 47 30.53 -17.33 -10.87
CA ALA A 47 30.44 -18.43 -9.92
C ALA A 47 30.59 -18.02 -8.43
N LEU A 48 30.80 -16.73 -8.13
CA LEU A 48 31.11 -16.23 -6.79
C LEU A 48 29.91 -16.23 -5.81
N TYR A 49 28.68 -16.33 -6.31
CA TYR A 49 27.51 -16.36 -5.43
C TYR A 49 27.25 -17.71 -4.74
N GLY A 50 28.26 -18.61 -4.78
CA GLY A 50 28.30 -19.84 -3.98
C GLY A 50 27.15 -20.82 -4.16
N VAL A 51 26.30 -20.56 -5.14
CA VAL A 51 25.23 -21.43 -5.57
C VAL A 51 25.79 -22.20 -6.75
N SER A 52 26.43 -23.32 -6.47
CA SER A 52 26.84 -24.26 -7.50
C SER A 52 25.59 -24.77 -8.20
N ASP A 53 25.41 -24.41 -9.47
CA ASP A 53 24.46 -25.00 -10.40
C ASP A 53 24.87 -26.46 -10.66
N GLY A 54 24.81 -27.30 -9.60
CA GLY A 54 25.26 -28.70 -9.66
C GLY A 54 24.25 -29.65 -10.31
N GLY A 55 23.09 -29.16 -10.74
CA GLY A 55 22.10 -29.94 -11.47
C GLY A 55 21.91 -29.41 -12.87
N LYS A 56 22.13 -30.26 -13.90
CA LYS A 56 21.70 -29.95 -15.26
C LYS A 56 20.19 -29.74 -15.21
N VAL A 57 19.74 -28.50 -15.30
CA VAL A 57 18.32 -28.16 -15.42
C VAL A 57 17.77 -28.85 -16.68
N ARG A 58 16.87 -29.79 -16.48
CA ARG A 58 16.18 -30.49 -17.59
C ARG A 58 14.75 -30.00 -17.67
N PRO A 59 14.19 -29.79 -18.86
CA PRO A 59 12.78 -29.51 -18.99
C PRO A 59 11.94 -30.69 -18.44
N VAL A 60 10.91 -30.35 -17.65
CA VAL A 60 9.99 -31.33 -17.05
C VAL A 60 8.61 -31.09 -17.65
N LEU A 61 7.84 -32.14 -17.91
CA LEU A 61 6.46 -31.99 -18.39
C LEU A 61 5.60 -31.41 -17.27
N LEU A 62 4.74 -30.46 -17.60
CA LEU A 62 3.86 -29.78 -16.63
C LEU A 62 3.00 -30.78 -15.82
N ARG A 63 2.54 -31.88 -16.46
CA ARG A 63 1.76 -32.93 -15.82
C ARG A 63 2.54 -33.76 -14.79
N ASP A 64 3.89 -33.76 -14.87
CA ASP A 64 4.77 -34.52 -13.99
C ASP A 64 5.21 -33.67 -12.79
N ILE A 65 4.82 -32.38 -12.75
CA ILE A 65 5.01 -31.46 -11.63
C ILE A 65 3.87 -31.68 -10.66
N THR A 66 4.16 -32.33 -9.55
CA THR A 66 3.21 -32.39 -8.43
C THR A 66 3.06 -30.99 -7.85
N SER A 67 1.87 -30.43 -7.88
CA SER A 67 1.54 -29.22 -7.11
C SER A 67 1.48 -29.63 -5.64
N GLU A 68 2.62 -29.67 -4.96
CA GLU A 68 2.62 -29.56 -3.51
C GLU A 68 1.97 -28.21 -3.18
N GLU A 69 1.04 -28.18 -2.23
CA GLU A 69 0.44 -26.92 -1.75
C GLU A 69 1.59 -25.94 -1.45
N GLU A 70 1.55 -24.75 -2.03
CA GLU A 70 2.57 -23.71 -1.78
C GLU A 70 2.69 -23.51 -0.29
N THR A 71 3.75 -24.08 0.31
CA THR A 71 4.00 -23.95 1.74
C THR A 71 4.31 -22.49 2.03
N ARG A 72 3.41 -21.82 2.70
CA ARG A 72 3.55 -20.42 3.11
C ARG A 72 4.06 -20.37 4.55
N VAL A 73 4.97 -19.44 4.79
CA VAL A 73 5.45 -19.12 6.13
C VAL A 73 4.49 -18.11 6.75
N ASP A 74 3.83 -18.51 7.84
CA ASP A 74 3.01 -17.61 8.64
C ASP A 74 3.93 -16.63 9.39
N LEU A 75 3.73 -15.34 9.19
CA LEU A 75 4.52 -14.28 9.82
C LEU A 75 4.00 -13.87 11.20
N GLY A 76 2.90 -14.48 11.67
CA GLY A 76 2.29 -14.14 12.96
C GLY A 76 1.59 -12.76 12.95
N ASP A 77 1.63 -12.03 11.86
CA ASP A 77 0.98 -10.75 11.62
C ASP A 77 -0.15 -10.94 10.60
N ARG A 78 -1.39 -10.73 11.04
CA ARG A 78 -2.59 -11.01 10.23
C ARG A 78 -2.74 -10.03 9.06
N GLU A 79 -2.38 -8.77 9.26
CA GLU A 79 -2.49 -7.76 8.23
C GLU A 79 -1.40 -7.95 7.16
N LEU A 80 -0.16 -8.29 7.56
CA LEU A 80 0.91 -8.60 6.63
C LEU A 80 0.65 -9.91 5.87
N ASN A 81 0.21 -10.96 6.55
CA ASN A 81 -0.17 -12.23 5.92
C ASN A 81 -1.30 -12.03 4.91
N ARG A 82 -2.30 -11.20 5.23
CA ARG A 82 -3.41 -10.88 4.32
C ARG A 82 -2.89 -10.27 3.02
N VAL A 83 -2.06 -9.24 3.11
CA VAL A 83 -1.53 -8.53 1.94
C VAL A 83 -0.62 -9.41 1.10
N LEU A 84 0.06 -10.37 1.74
CA LEU A 84 0.87 -11.40 1.05
C LEU A 84 0.02 -12.50 0.42
N GLY A 85 -1.27 -12.59 0.75
CA GLY A 85 -2.17 -13.65 0.27
C GLY A 85 -2.13 -14.92 1.11
N GLY A 86 -1.83 -14.80 2.41
CA GLY A 86 -1.80 -15.88 3.39
C GLY A 86 -0.41 -16.25 3.92
N GLY A 87 0.59 -15.41 3.72
CA GLY A 87 1.95 -15.59 4.23
C GLY A 87 3.04 -15.56 3.15
N LEU A 88 4.29 -15.71 3.55
CA LEU A 88 5.44 -15.70 2.64
C LEU A 88 5.59 -17.04 1.90
N VAL A 89 5.70 -16.99 0.59
CA VAL A 89 5.99 -18.15 -0.24
C VAL A 89 7.50 -18.47 -0.18
N LYS A 90 7.84 -19.73 -0.02
CA LYS A 90 9.25 -20.18 -0.01
C LYS A 90 9.96 -19.78 -1.30
N GLY A 91 11.19 -19.27 -1.19
CA GLY A 91 11.98 -18.81 -2.31
C GLY A 91 11.45 -17.55 -3.00
N SER A 92 10.51 -16.84 -2.37
CA SER A 92 10.01 -15.56 -2.88
C SER A 92 10.90 -14.38 -2.47
N LEU A 93 10.88 -13.35 -3.30
CA LEU A 93 11.51 -12.06 -3.03
C LEU A 93 10.42 -10.99 -2.92
N VAL A 94 10.24 -10.44 -1.72
CA VAL A 94 9.23 -9.42 -1.40
C VAL A 94 9.90 -8.10 -1.12
N LEU A 95 9.48 -7.04 -1.80
CA LEU A 95 9.93 -5.67 -1.55
C LEU A 95 8.87 -4.93 -0.72
N ILE A 96 9.30 -4.33 0.39
CA ILE A 96 8.51 -3.38 1.18
C ILE A 96 9.05 -1.97 0.93
N GLY A 97 8.33 -1.19 0.13
CA GLY A 97 8.65 0.18 -0.21
C GLY A 97 7.84 1.18 0.62
N GLY A 98 8.34 2.41 0.75
CA GLY A 98 7.64 3.49 1.45
C GLY A 98 8.58 4.65 1.77
N GLU A 99 8.01 5.80 2.17
CA GLU A 99 8.80 6.97 2.56
C GLU A 99 9.74 6.67 3.75
N PRO A 100 10.89 7.36 3.85
CA PRO A 100 11.72 7.29 5.04
C PRO A 100 10.93 7.66 6.30
N GLY A 101 11.14 6.91 7.40
CA GLY A 101 10.46 7.15 8.68
C GLY A 101 9.01 6.67 8.77
N ILE A 102 8.41 6.09 7.72
CA ILE A 102 7.03 5.60 7.72
C ILE A 102 6.80 4.38 8.64
N GLY A 103 7.85 3.64 9.01
CA GLY A 103 7.77 2.49 9.90
C GLY A 103 8.11 1.13 9.27
N LYS A 104 8.65 1.08 8.04
CA LYS A 104 9.02 -0.18 7.35
C LYS A 104 9.90 -1.10 8.19
N SER A 105 11.05 -0.58 8.63
CA SER A 105 12.02 -1.33 9.45
C SER A 105 11.42 -1.75 10.80
N THR A 106 10.51 -0.94 11.36
CA THR A 106 9.79 -1.29 12.59
C THR A 106 8.84 -2.46 12.36
N LEU A 107 8.05 -2.43 11.28
CA LEU A 107 7.15 -3.52 10.91
C LEU A 107 7.92 -4.82 10.75
N VAL A 108 8.98 -4.81 9.94
CA VAL A 108 9.75 -6.02 9.65
C VAL A 108 10.47 -6.54 10.89
N LEU A 109 11.10 -5.67 11.68
CA LEU A 109 11.78 -6.07 12.92
C LEU A 109 10.78 -6.68 13.92
N GLN A 110 9.62 -6.04 14.12
CA GLN A 110 8.55 -6.54 14.99
C GLN A 110 8.05 -7.91 14.52
N THR A 111 7.83 -8.08 13.23
CA THR A 111 7.42 -9.36 12.65
C THR A 111 8.46 -10.44 12.95
N VAL A 112 9.74 -10.20 12.68
CA VAL A 112 10.82 -11.20 12.90
C VAL A 112 10.98 -11.56 14.36
N LEU A 113 10.85 -10.58 15.27
CA LEU A 113 10.90 -10.82 16.70
C LEU A 113 9.68 -11.61 17.22
N GLY A 114 8.55 -11.52 16.53
CA GLY A 114 7.33 -12.29 16.84
C GLY A 114 7.37 -13.74 16.36
N LEU A 115 8.28 -14.10 15.43
CA LEU A 115 8.38 -15.45 14.89
C LEU A 115 8.97 -16.42 15.90
N LYS A 116 8.35 -17.61 16.02
CA LYS A 116 8.83 -18.68 16.89
C LYS A 116 9.26 -19.89 16.08
N GLY A 117 10.44 -20.43 16.40
CA GLY A 117 10.96 -21.65 15.76
C GLY A 117 11.42 -21.46 14.32
N LEU A 118 11.59 -20.21 13.87
CA LEU A 118 12.16 -19.86 12.58
C LEU A 118 13.45 -19.08 12.78
N ARG A 119 14.53 -19.59 12.18
CA ARG A 119 15.82 -18.91 12.18
C ARG A 119 15.79 -17.77 11.19
N THR A 120 16.00 -16.55 11.68
CA THR A 120 15.95 -15.35 10.86
C THR A 120 17.32 -14.66 10.81
N LEU A 121 17.70 -14.16 9.66
CA LEU A 121 18.90 -13.32 9.52
C LEU A 121 18.47 -11.92 9.07
N TYR A 122 18.64 -10.95 9.97
CA TYR A 122 18.36 -9.53 9.68
C TYR A 122 19.67 -8.82 9.34
N VAL A 123 19.80 -8.46 8.07
CA VAL A 123 20.96 -7.69 7.55
C VAL A 123 20.60 -6.22 7.57
N SER A 124 21.38 -5.42 8.28
CA SER A 124 21.22 -3.98 8.33
C SER A 124 22.42 -3.28 7.67
N GLY A 125 22.14 -2.46 6.67
CA GLY A 125 23.14 -1.57 6.07
C GLY A 125 23.06 -0.12 6.55
N GLU A 126 22.06 0.21 7.38
CA GLU A 126 21.82 1.58 7.86
C GLU A 126 22.05 1.73 9.37
N GLU A 127 21.68 0.74 10.16
CA GLU A 127 21.74 0.79 11.62
C GLU A 127 22.79 -0.17 12.17
N SER A 128 23.45 0.25 13.24
CA SER A 128 24.35 -0.61 14.01
C SER A 128 23.55 -1.62 14.84
N SER A 129 24.18 -2.73 15.22
CA SER A 129 23.57 -3.76 16.08
C SER A 129 23.06 -3.19 17.41
N ARG A 130 23.73 -2.16 17.96
CA ARG A 130 23.29 -1.47 19.18
C ARG A 130 22.00 -0.68 18.97
N GLN A 131 21.87 0.02 17.84
CA GLN A 131 20.64 0.77 17.50
C GLN A 131 19.47 -0.18 17.27
N LEU A 132 19.70 -1.28 16.55
CA LEU A 132 18.67 -2.34 16.38
C LEU A 132 18.26 -2.95 17.70
N LYS A 133 19.21 -3.22 18.64
CA LYS A 133 18.88 -3.72 19.98
C LYS A 133 18.01 -2.73 20.75
N LEU A 134 18.35 -1.45 20.77
CA LEU A 134 17.53 -0.41 21.41
C LEU A 134 16.12 -0.31 20.82
N ARG A 135 15.96 -0.58 19.53
CA ARG A 135 14.64 -0.64 18.87
C ARG A 135 13.91 -1.92 19.25
N ALA A 136 14.58 -3.07 19.25
CA ALA A 136 14.03 -4.35 19.63
C ALA A 136 13.52 -4.35 21.10
N ASP A 137 14.25 -3.70 22.01
CA ASP A 137 13.86 -3.61 23.42
C ASP A 137 12.57 -2.81 23.67
N ARG A 138 12.16 -1.96 22.72
CA ARG A 138 10.85 -1.26 22.77
C ARG A 138 9.71 -2.12 22.24
N ILE A 139 10.04 -3.11 21.43
CA ILE A 139 9.08 -4.05 20.83
C ILE A 139 8.99 -5.24 21.81
N ALA A 140 7.82 -5.48 22.39
CA ALA A 140 7.62 -6.49 23.44
C ALA A 140 7.64 -7.95 22.92
N HIS A 141 8.51 -8.27 21.95
CA HIS A 141 8.66 -9.60 21.37
C HIS A 141 10.12 -10.03 21.36
N GLU A 142 10.37 -11.31 21.58
CA GLU A 142 11.71 -11.90 21.52
C GLU A 142 11.71 -13.17 20.67
N ASN A 143 12.64 -13.20 19.70
CA ASN A 143 12.97 -14.40 18.96
C ASN A 143 14.43 -14.77 19.24
N PRO A 144 14.72 -15.86 19.95
CA PRO A 144 16.09 -16.29 20.26
C PRO A 144 16.87 -16.70 19.00
N ASP A 145 16.18 -17.03 17.92
CA ASP A 145 16.77 -17.45 16.65
C ASP A 145 16.88 -16.29 15.63
N CYS A 146 16.80 -15.03 16.10
CA CYS A 146 17.00 -13.85 15.27
C CYS A 146 18.47 -13.40 15.31
N PHE A 147 19.18 -13.59 14.19
CA PHE A 147 20.57 -13.17 14.00
C PHE A 147 20.60 -11.79 13.36
N ILE A 148 21.46 -10.90 13.87
CA ILE A 148 21.69 -9.56 13.31
C ILE A 148 23.06 -9.53 12.65
N LEU A 149 23.11 -9.02 11.42
CA LEU A 149 24.32 -8.79 10.65
C LEU A 149 24.36 -7.34 10.16
N CYS A 150 25.37 -6.56 10.59
CA CYS A 150 25.60 -5.22 10.09
C CYS A 150 26.67 -5.29 9.00
N GLU A 151 26.22 -5.45 7.74
CA GLU A 151 27.08 -5.61 6.58
C GLU A 151 26.40 -5.05 5.33
N THR A 152 27.19 -4.49 4.42
CA THR A 152 26.71 -3.90 3.17
C THR A 152 27.29 -4.58 1.92
N ASN A 153 28.36 -5.37 2.07
CA ASN A 153 28.93 -6.15 0.98
C ASN A 153 28.12 -7.44 0.76
N LEU A 154 27.54 -7.59 -0.42
CA LEU A 154 26.63 -8.71 -0.75
C LEU A 154 27.33 -10.07 -0.70
N GLU A 155 28.61 -10.13 -1.09
CA GLU A 155 29.41 -11.36 -1.06
C GLU A 155 29.59 -11.85 0.37
N GLN A 156 29.88 -10.93 1.33
CA GLN A 156 29.98 -11.25 2.75
C GLN A 156 28.64 -11.68 3.33
N ILE A 157 27.54 -11.00 2.93
CA ILE A 157 26.19 -11.39 3.34
C ILE A 157 25.92 -12.84 2.93
N PHE A 158 26.24 -13.25 1.70
CA PHE A 158 26.04 -14.62 1.24
C PHE A 158 26.94 -15.65 1.95
N VAL A 159 28.13 -15.26 2.37
CA VAL A 159 28.96 -16.12 3.23
C VAL A 159 28.26 -16.39 4.56
N GLN A 160 27.70 -15.36 5.18
CA GLN A 160 27.00 -15.51 6.46
C GLN A 160 25.66 -16.23 6.33
N THR A 161 24.92 -16.07 5.22
CA THR A 161 23.71 -16.85 4.98
C THR A 161 23.97 -18.35 4.90
N LYS A 162 25.14 -18.75 4.35
CA LYS A 162 25.54 -20.17 4.36
C LYS A 162 25.87 -20.69 5.75
N ASN A 163 26.47 -19.86 6.61
CA ASN A 163 26.81 -20.24 7.97
C ASN A 163 25.56 -20.34 8.86
N VAL A 164 24.65 -19.36 8.73
CA VAL A 164 23.44 -19.27 9.58
C VAL A 164 22.34 -20.19 9.07
N GLN A 165 22.23 -20.41 7.74
CA GLN A 165 21.14 -21.17 7.08
C GLN A 165 19.76 -20.68 7.53
N PRO A 166 19.42 -19.40 7.30
CA PRO A 166 18.16 -18.83 7.78
C PRO A 166 16.95 -19.37 7.03
N ASP A 167 15.83 -19.51 7.75
CA ASP A 167 14.51 -19.78 7.16
C ASP A 167 13.88 -18.54 6.54
N LEU A 168 14.35 -17.33 6.96
CA LEU A 168 13.93 -16.03 6.43
C LEU A 168 15.13 -15.07 6.46
N LEU A 169 15.40 -14.42 5.31
CA LEU A 169 16.41 -13.38 5.17
C LEU A 169 15.76 -12.01 5.04
N ILE A 170 16.24 -11.03 5.81
CA ILE A 170 15.83 -9.64 5.74
C ILE A 170 17.01 -8.77 5.29
N ILE A 171 16.77 -7.82 4.40
CA ILE A 171 17.78 -6.82 3.97
C ILE A 171 17.18 -5.42 4.14
N ASP A 172 17.77 -4.62 5.03
CA ASP A 172 17.37 -3.26 5.40
C ASP A 172 18.55 -2.28 5.33
N SER A 173 18.66 -1.50 4.25
CA SER A 173 17.86 -1.46 3.04
C SER A 173 18.66 -1.91 1.80
N ILE A 174 17.96 -2.21 0.71
CA ILE A 174 18.60 -2.58 -0.57
C ILE A 174 19.49 -1.47 -1.13
N GLN A 175 19.23 -0.20 -0.79
CA GLN A 175 20.00 0.94 -1.27
C GLN A 175 21.40 1.01 -0.68
N THR A 176 21.63 0.41 0.46
CA THR A 176 22.96 0.40 1.11
C THR A 176 23.83 -0.78 0.69
N ILE A 177 23.20 -1.82 0.12
CA ILE A 177 23.93 -3.02 -0.31
C ILE A 177 24.64 -2.78 -1.63
N TYR A 178 25.86 -3.28 -1.72
CA TYR A 178 26.66 -3.22 -2.93
C TYR A 178 27.35 -4.57 -3.23
N THR A 179 27.69 -4.77 -4.49
CA THR A 179 28.51 -5.89 -4.97
C THR A 179 29.74 -5.36 -5.67
N GLU A 180 30.87 -6.04 -5.53
CA GLU A 180 32.11 -5.70 -6.22
C GLU A 180 32.08 -6.01 -7.73
N VAL A 181 31.03 -6.69 -8.20
CA VAL A 181 30.83 -7.00 -9.62
C VAL A 181 30.55 -5.77 -10.46
N VAL A 182 30.04 -4.70 -9.84
CA VAL A 182 29.66 -3.44 -10.51
C VAL A 182 30.43 -2.28 -9.87
N GLU A 183 31.23 -1.57 -10.68
CA GLU A 183 32.02 -0.40 -10.23
C GLU A 183 31.15 0.88 -10.17
N SER A 184 30.00 0.84 -9.53
CA SER A 184 29.19 2.04 -9.29
C SER A 184 28.97 2.24 -7.79
N SER A 185 28.63 3.46 -7.38
CA SER A 185 28.42 3.78 -5.97
C SER A 185 27.26 2.98 -5.38
N PRO A 186 27.32 2.57 -4.09
CA PRO A 186 26.17 2.02 -3.38
C PRO A 186 24.93 2.92 -3.55
N GLY A 187 23.75 2.31 -3.71
CA GLY A 187 22.51 3.03 -3.96
C GLY A 187 22.28 3.48 -5.41
N SER A 188 23.28 3.34 -6.30
CA SER A 188 23.05 3.55 -7.74
C SER A 188 22.09 2.51 -8.30
N VAL A 189 21.43 2.86 -9.40
CA VAL A 189 20.45 1.97 -10.06
C VAL A 189 21.08 0.64 -10.48
N SER A 190 22.31 0.68 -10.98
CA SER A 190 23.05 -0.52 -11.40
C SER A 190 23.37 -1.43 -10.21
N GLN A 191 23.80 -0.88 -9.08
CA GLN A 191 24.07 -1.64 -7.86
C GLN A 191 22.77 -2.27 -7.32
N VAL A 192 21.72 -1.48 -7.16
CA VAL A 192 20.43 -1.96 -6.66
C VAL A 192 19.87 -3.07 -7.56
N ARG A 193 19.98 -2.93 -8.88
CA ARG A 193 19.56 -3.93 -9.85
C ARG A 193 20.33 -5.24 -9.73
N GLU A 194 21.69 -5.17 -9.73
CA GLU A 194 22.54 -6.35 -9.67
C GLU A 194 22.40 -7.08 -8.34
N CYS A 195 22.41 -6.35 -7.22
CA CYS A 195 22.22 -6.92 -5.90
C CYS A 195 20.86 -7.63 -5.80
N SER A 196 19.77 -6.99 -6.28
CA SER A 196 18.45 -7.59 -6.24
C SER A 196 18.32 -8.83 -7.12
N ALA A 197 18.97 -8.83 -8.29
CA ALA A 197 18.99 -10.02 -9.17
C ALA A 197 19.74 -11.20 -8.52
N ALA A 198 20.87 -10.91 -7.85
CA ALA A 198 21.62 -11.93 -7.12
C ALA A 198 20.84 -12.48 -5.92
N ILE A 199 20.17 -11.61 -5.15
CA ILE A 199 19.30 -12.00 -4.03
C ILE A 199 18.11 -12.83 -4.51
N LEU A 200 17.48 -12.47 -5.63
CA LEU A 200 16.41 -13.28 -6.22
C LEU A 200 16.90 -14.67 -6.58
N LYS A 201 18.09 -14.76 -7.22
CA LYS A 201 18.71 -16.05 -7.55
C LYS A 201 18.96 -16.87 -6.29
N TYR A 202 19.51 -16.26 -5.24
CA TYR A 202 19.69 -16.90 -3.94
C TYR A 202 18.35 -17.45 -3.41
N ALA A 203 17.31 -16.61 -3.33
CA ALA A 203 15.99 -17.03 -2.83
C ALA A 203 15.45 -18.24 -3.60
N LYS A 204 15.47 -18.19 -4.94
CA LYS A 204 14.95 -19.30 -5.80
C LYS A 204 15.73 -20.60 -5.66
N VAL A 205 17.02 -20.55 -5.43
CA VAL A 205 17.86 -21.76 -5.34
C VAL A 205 17.85 -22.34 -3.93
N SER A 206 17.91 -21.49 -2.88
CA SER A 206 17.89 -21.94 -1.48
C SER A 206 16.49 -22.31 -0.99
N GLY A 207 15.44 -21.81 -1.64
CA GLY A 207 14.07 -21.88 -1.13
C GLY A 207 13.79 -20.92 0.03
N THR A 208 14.78 -20.13 0.45
CA THR A 208 14.65 -19.15 1.55
C THR A 208 13.92 -17.91 1.06
N PRO A 209 12.77 -17.51 1.64
CA PRO A 209 12.12 -16.26 1.32
C PRO A 209 12.97 -15.07 1.79
N VAL A 210 12.89 -13.97 1.04
CA VAL A 210 13.65 -12.74 1.35
C VAL A 210 12.72 -11.55 1.39
N LEU A 211 12.80 -10.76 2.47
CA LEU A 211 12.18 -9.45 2.60
C LEU A 211 13.23 -8.37 2.33
N LEU A 212 13.00 -7.56 1.28
CA LEU A 212 13.78 -6.37 1.00
C LEU A 212 13.05 -5.14 1.50
N ILE A 213 13.74 -4.27 2.22
CA ILE A 213 13.24 -2.92 2.54
C ILE A 213 13.85 -1.95 1.54
N GLY A 214 13.00 -1.05 1.02
CA GLY A 214 13.40 -0.02 0.07
C GLY A 214 12.74 1.33 0.36
N HIS A 215 13.41 2.42 -0.03
CA HIS A 215 12.86 3.78 0.08
C HIS A 215 12.18 4.19 -1.23
N ILE A 216 11.06 4.92 -1.10
CA ILE A 216 10.33 5.52 -2.21
C ILE A 216 10.57 7.02 -2.18
N ASN A 217 10.72 7.66 -3.34
CA ASN A 217 10.82 9.12 -3.46
C ASN A 217 9.46 9.79 -3.18
N LYS A 218 9.47 11.10 -2.85
CA LYS A 218 8.27 11.92 -2.60
C LYS A 218 7.24 11.91 -3.73
N GLU A 219 7.64 11.53 -4.93
CA GLU A 219 6.75 11.37 -6.09
C GLU A 219 6.04 10.01 -6.15
N GLY A 220 6.15 9.18 -5.10
CA GLY A 220 5.54 7.85 -5.03
C GLY A 220 6.23 6.79 -5.89
N SER A 221 7.34 7.14 -6.56
CA SER A 221 8.19 6.18 -7.27
C SER A 221 9.26 5.64 -6.32
N ILE A 222 9.50 4.33 -6.36
CA ILE A 222 10.61 3.71 -5.61
C ILE A 222 11.90 4.38 -6.07
N ALA A 223 12.68 4.94 -5.12
CA ALA A 223 13.99 5.54 -5.42
C ALA A 223 14.96 4.44 -5.85
N GLY A 224 15.25 4.44 -7.14
CA GLY A 224 15.85 3.30 -7.83
C GLY A 224 14.74 2.32 -8.20
N PRO A 225 14.50 2.13 -9.36
CA PRO A 225 13.43 2.44 -10.27
C PRO A 225 12.33 1.36 -10.28
N LYS A 226 11.31 1.52 -11.10
CA LYS A 226 10.42 0.48 -11.66
C LYS A 226 11.13 -0.84 -12.02
N VAL A 227 12.46 -0.83 -12.13
CA VAL A 227 13.32 -2.02 -12.29
C VAL A 227 13.16 -3.02 -11.15
N LEU A 228 13.06 -2.59 -9.89
CA LEU A 228 12.85 -3.52 -8.78
C LEU A 228 11.49 -4.19 -8.84
N GLU A 229 10.45 -3.46 -9.26
CA GLU A 229 9.11 -4.01 -9.41
C GLU A 229 9.06 -5.18 -10.42
N HIS A 230 9.92 -5.14 -11.45
CA HIS A 230 10.02 -6.23 -12.42
C HIS A 230 10.82 -7.43 -11.90
N ILE A 231 11.80 -7.20 -11.05
CA ILE A 231 12.68 -8.25 -10.52
C ILE A 231 11.98 -9.05 -9.42
N VAL A 232 11.37 -8.36 -8.44
CA VAL A 232 10.78 -9.01 -7.26
C VAL A 232 9.44 -9.72 -7.58
N ASP A 233 9.06 -10.69 -6.77
CA ASP A 233 7.80 -11.42 -6.92
C ASP A 233 6.61 -10.62 -6.37
N THR A 234 6.80 -9.91 -5.26
CA THR A 234 5.77 -9.11 -4.59
C THR A 234 6.33 -7.73 -4.24
N VAL A 235 5.52 -6.70 -4.43
CA VAL A 235 5.80 -5.31 -4.03
C VAL A 235 4.70 -4.86 -3.08
N LEU A 236 5.08 -4.55 -1.87
CA LEU A 236 4.23 -3.94 -0.87
C LEU A 236 4.63 -2.48 -0.69
N GLN A 237 3.67 -1.59 -0.71
CA GLN A 237 3.87 -0.16 -0.47
C GLN A 237 3.30 0.22 0.89
N PHE A 238 4.14 0.80 1.74
CA PHE A 238 3.75 1.28 3.05
C PHE A 238 3.49 2.78 2.95
N GLU A 239 2.25 3.17 3.14
CA GLU A 239 1.72 4.52 2.97
C GLU A 239 1.25 5.08 4.31
N GLY A 240 1.23 6.41 4.43
CA GLY A 240 0.67 7.13 5.58
C GLY A 240 1.23 8.53 5.67
N ASP A 241 0.51 9.39 6.34
CA ASP A 241 0.96 10.74 6.67
C ASP A 241 1.60 10.72 8.06
N GLN A 242 2.69 11.47 8.27
CA GLN A 242 3.39 11.56 9.56
C GLN A 242 2.51 12.18 10.67
N HIS A 243 1.48 12.94 10.28
CA HIS A 243 0.52 13.57 11.21
C HIS A 243 -0.59 12.63 11.67
N TYR A 244 -0.79 11.49 11.00
CA TYR A 244 -1.82 10.51 11.36
C TYR A 244 -1.20 9.26 11.97
N MET A 245 -1.92 8.66 12.93
CA MET A 245 -1.44 7.46 13.64
C MET A 245 -1.52 6.19 12.79
N TYR A 246 -2.25 6.22 11.66
CA TYR A 246 -2.48 5.04 10.84
C TYR A 246 -1.53 4.93 9.68
N ARG A 247 -1.21 3.68 9.35
CA ARG A 247 -0.37 3.29 8.21
C ARG A 247 -1.10 2.22 7.40
N ILE A 248 -1.02 2.33 6.09
CA ILE A 248 -1.61 1.36 5.17
C ILE A 248 -0.49 0.62 4.45
N LEU A 249 -0.55 -0.70 4.46
CA LEU A 249 0.28 -1.57 3.66
C LEU A 249 -0.53 -2.07 2.46
N ARG A 250 -0.12 -1.68 1.27
CA ARG A 250 -0.83 -1.96 0.03
C ARG A 250 -0.04 -2.90 -0.86
N SER A 251 -0.68 -3.88 -1.45
CA SER A 251 -0.05 -4.72 -2.47
C SER A 251 -0.10 -4.03 -3.83
N ILE A 252 1.06 -3.65 -4.37
CA ILE A 252 1.16 -3.07 -5.72
C ILE A 252 1.35 -4.16 -6.78
N LYS A 253 2.08 -5.21 -6.42
CA LYS A 253 2.32 -6.39 -7.24
C LYS A 253 2.36 -7.63 -6.35
N ASN A 254 1.67 -8.69 -6.74
CA ASN A 254 1.74 -9.96 -6.05
C ASN A 254 1.55 -11.12 -7.04
N ARG A 255 2.59 -11.94 -7.23
CA ARG A 255 2.53 -13.13 -8.10
C ARG A 255 1.81 -14.31 -7.44
N PHE A 256 1.65 -14.27 -6.12
CA PHE A 256 1.14 -15.38 -5.31
C PHE A 256 -0.23 -15.09 -4.68
N GLY A 257 -0.81 -13.92 -4.97
CA GLY A 257 -2.08 -13.53 -4.40
C GLY A 257 -2.68 -12.28 -5.07
N SER A 258 -3.76 -11.80 -4.47
CA SER A 258 -4.46 -10.61 -4.94
C SER A 258 -3.65 -9.34 -4.64
N THR A 259 -3.66 -8.38 -5.55
CA THR A 259 -3.19 -7.01 -5.30
C THR A 259 -4.27 -6.11 -4.71
N ALA A 260 -5.48 -6.64 -4.52
CA ALA A 260 -6.61 -5.89 -3.98
C ALA A 260 -6.68 -5.91 -2.44
N GLU A 261 -5.70 -6.54 -1.77
CA GLU A 261 -5.64 -6.60 -0.31
C GLU A 261 -4.86 -5.43 0.25
N LEU A 262 -5.26 -4.99 1.45
CA LEU A 262 -4.53 -4.01 2.23
C LEU A 262 -4.46 -4.40 3.71
N GLY A 263 -3.36 -4.02 4.34
CA GLY A 263 -3.15 -4.11 5.78
C GLY A 263 -3.21 -2.73 6.41
N ILE A 264 -3.77 -2.63 7.60
CA ILE A 264 -3.89 -1.37 8.34
C ILE A 264 -3.22 -1.52 9.68
N TYR A 265 -2.36 -0.56 10.00
CA TYR A 265 -1.61 -0.51 11.24
C TYR A 265 -1.80 0.82 11.96
N GLU A 266 -1.80 0.78 13.26
CA GLU A 266 -1.68 1.97 14.11
C GLU A 266 -0.25 2.10 14.62
N MET A 267 0.35 3.27 14.42
CA MET A 267 1.69 3.57 14.95
C MET A 267 1.59 3.89 16.44
N ARG A 268 2.31 3.15 17.26
CA ARG A 268 2.40 3.34 18.71
C ARG A 268 3.84 3.51 19.17
N GLN A 269 4.04 3.84 20.44
CA GLN A 269 5.39 3.99 21.02
C GLN A 269 6.17 2.67 21.07
N ASP A 270 5.45 1.56 21.24
CA ASP A 270 5.95 0.18 21.31
C ASP A 270 6.01 -0.56 19.97
N GLY A 271 5.61 0.10 18.86
CA GLY A 271 5.65 -0.48 17.52
C GLY A 271 4.38 -0.24 16.72
N LEU A 272 4.06 -1.16 15.82
CA LEU A 272 2.89 -1.13 14.96
C LEU A 272 1.86 -2.14 15.47
N ARG A 273 0.64 -1.66 15.74
CA ARG A 273 -0.50 -2.50 16.10
C ARG A 273 -1.36 -2.79 14.88
N GLU A 274 -1.66 -4.06 14.66
CA GLU A 274 -2.65 -4.49 13.66
C GLU A 274 -4.03 -3.88 13.92
N VAL A 275 -4.67 -3.40 12.87
CA VAL A 275 -6.04 -2.88 12.93
C VAL A 275 -6.98 -3.88 12.27
N SER A 276 -7.59 -4.73 13.09
CA SER A 276 -8.52 -5.76 12.62
C SER A 276 -9.84 -5.19 12.12
N ASN A 277 -10.30 -4.10 12.72
CA ASN A 277 -11.53 -3.40 12.34
C ASN A 277 -11.25 -1.90 12.09
N PRO A 278 -10.97 -1.49 10.85
CA PRO A 278 -10.72 -0.09 10.52
C PRO A 278 -11.89 0.83 10.84
N SER A 279 -13.11 0.33 10.68
CA SER A 279 -14.32 1.13 10.88
C SER A 279 -14.45 1.67 12.30
N GLU A 280 -14.04 0.88 13.32
CA GLU A 280 -14.06 1.34 14.72
C GLU A 280 -13.17 2.56 14.98
N LEU A 281 -12.14 2.72 14.17
CA LEU A 281 -11.17 3.81 14.29
C LEU A 281 -11.51 5.02 13.42
N LEU A 282 -12.28 4.79 12.35
CA LEU A 282 -12.64 5.79 11.34
C LEU A 282 -14.02 6.41 11.60
N LEU A 283 -14.69 5.94 12.64
CA LEU A 283 -15.98 6.46 13.09
C LEU A 283 -15.81 7.14 14.46
N THR A 284 -16.25 8.37 14.58
CA THR A 284 -16.34 9.06 15.86
C THR A 284 -17.52 8.48 16.66
N GLN A 285 -17.32 8.20 17.93
CA GLN A 285 -18.34 7.53 18.77
C GLN A 285 -19.59 8.39 19.06
N ASN A 286 -19.56 9.69 18.79
CA ASN A 286 -20.66 10.59 19.12
C ASN A 286 -20.85 11.66 18.04
N HIS A 287 -21.78 11.44 17.10
CA HIS A 287 -22.12 12.38 16.03
C HIS A 287 -23.46 13.12 16.28
N GLU A 288 -24.09 12.87 17.42
CA GLU A 288 -25.41 13.44 17.68
C GLU A 288 -25.37 14.98 17.61
N GLY A 289 -26.20 15.52 16.72
CA GLY A 289 -26.37 16.97 16.56
C GLY A 289 -25.27 17.68 15.75
N LEU A 290 -24.27 16.97 15.22
CA LEU A 290 -23.23 17.57 14.39
C LEU A 290 -23.67 17.64 12.92
N SER A 291 -23.73 18.87 12.37
CA SER A 291 -23.91 19.06 10.93
C SER A 291 -22.59 18.84 10.18
N GLY A 292 -22.69 18.49 8.91
CA GLY A 292 -21.52 18.29 8.05
C GLY A 292 -20.87 16.91 8.16
N VAL A 293 -21.51 15.94 8.80
CA VAL A 293 -20.98 14.57 8.94
C VAL A 293 -21.87 13.57 8.24
N ALA A 294 -21.27 12.67 7.46
CA ALA A 294 -21.93 11.53 6.83
C ALA A 294 -21.06 10.29 6.84
N ILE A 295 -21.67 9.10 6.94
CA ILE A 295 -20.96 7.83 6.99
C ILE A 295 -21.05 7.12 5.64
N ALA A 296 -19.88 6.92 5.03
CA ALA A 296 -19.74 6.18 3.78
C ALA A 296 -19.45 4.71 4.04
N ALA A 297 -20.13 3.81 3.31
CA ALA A 297 -19.75 2.41 3.23
C ALA A 297 -18.80 2.24 2.03
N ALA A 298 -17.51 2.25 2.29
CA ALA A 298 -16.45 2.18 1.31
C ALA A 298 -15.89 0.76 1.16
N ILE A 299 -15.23 0.50 0.05
CA ILE A 299 -14.42 -0.70 -0.16
C ILE A 299 -13.05 -0.29 -0.68
N GLU A 300 -12.01 -0.79 -0.07
CA GLU A 300 -10.67 -0.70 -0.62
C GLU A 300 -10.18 -2.13 -0.92
N GLY A 301 -9.92 -2.38 -2.20
CA GLY A 301 -9.63 -3.73 -2.66
C GLY A 301 -10.82 -4.69 -2.49
N ILE A 302 -10.73 -5.60 -1.53
CA ILE A 302 -11.84 -6.50 -1.16
C ILE A 302 -12.39 -6.23 0.24
N ARG A 303 -11.81 -5.31 0.98
CA ARG A 303 -12.15 -5.04 2.38
C ARG A 303 -13.21 -3.94 2.47
N PRO A 304 -14.42 -4.24 2.98
CA PRO A 304 -15.40 -3.22 3.29
C PRO A 304 -15.02 -2.53 4.60
N PHE A 305 -15.31 -1.25 4.70
CA PHE A 305 -15.21 -0.47 5.94
C PHE A 305 -16.13 0.73 5.89
N LEU A 306 -16.55 1.20 7.06
CA LEU A 306 -17.26 2.46 7.17
C LEU A 306 -16.29 3.58 7.48
N ILE A 307 -16.50 4.73 6.86
CA ILE A 307 -15.65 5.89 7.04
C ILE A 307 -16.48 7.16 7.15
N GLU A 308 -16.06 8.00 8.08
CA GLU A 308 -16.67 9.30 8.29
C GLU A 308 -16.16 10.30 7.26
N THR A 309 -17.11 10.95 6.58
CA THR A 309 -16.87 12.10 5.70
C THR A 309 -17.34 13.35 6.40
N GLN A 310 -16.44 14.30 6.59
CA GLN A 310 -16.70 15.58 7.24
C GLN A 310 -16.61 16.71 6.23
N ALA A 311 -17.59 17.60 6.21
CA ALA A 311 -17.58 18.79 5.37
C ALA A 311 -17.90 20.06 6.18
N LEU A 312 -17.22 21.14 5.84
CA LEU A 312 -17.54 22.47 6.32
C LEU A 312 -17.82 23.40 5.15
N VAL A 313 -19.01 24.00 5.14
CA VAL A 313 -19.44 24.96 4.13
C VAL A 313 -19.67 26.31 4.76
N SER A 314 -18.95 27.33 4.30
CA SER A 314 -19.09 28.70 4.80
C SER A 314 -19.26 29.70 3.65
N SER A 315 -19.62 30.93 3.95
CA SER A 315 -19.68 31.99 2.96
C SER A 315 -18.27 32.46 2.60
N ALA A 316 -17.93 32.55 1.32
CA ALA A 316 -16.64 33.06 0.87
C ALA A 316 -16.49 34.55 1.21
N VAL A 317 -15.57 34.87 2.10
CA VAL A 317 -15.36 36.24 2.60
C VAL A 317 -14.50 37.07 1.62
N TYR A 318 -13.61 36.42 0.87
CA TYR A 318 -12.60 37.10 0.04
C TYR A 318 -12.91 37.06 -1.47
N GLY A 319 -14.15 36.91 -1.86
CA GLY A 319 -14.59 36.97 -3.26
C GLY A 319 -14.26 35.74 -4.11
N THR A 320 -13.21 35.00 -3.81
CA THR A 320 -12.87 33.75 -4.50
C THR A 320 -13.08 32.56 -3.55
N PRO A 321 -14.04 31.66 -3.83
CA PRO A 321 -14.32 30.52 -2.99
C PRO A 321 -13.12 29.59 -2.83
N GLN A 322 -12.80 29.23 -1.58
CA GLN A 322 -11.75 28.25 -1.26
C GLN A 322 -12.33 26.84 -1.27
N ARG A 323 -11.61 25.91 -1.87
CA ARG A 323 -11.98 24.52 -1.92
C ARG A 323 -10.79 23.64 -1.57
N SER A 324 -10.92 22.84 -0.55
CA SER A 324 -9.88 21.93 -0.06
C SER A 324 -10.47 20.58 0.27
N ALA A 325 -9.72 19.52 -0.04
CA ALA A 325 -10.10 18.17 0.29
C ALA A 325 -8.90 17.40 0.84
N THR A 326 -9.09 16.73 1.96
CA THR A 326 -8.13 15.78 2.56
C THR A 326 -8.70 14.38 2.45
N GLY A 327 -7.93 13.44 1.88
CA GLY A 327 -8.35 12.06 1.71
C GLY A 327 -9.29 11.81 0.52
N PHE A 328 -9.69 12.83 -0.23
CA PHE A 328 -10.55 12.76 -1.39
C PHE A 328 -10.00 13.58 -2.55
N ASP A 329 -10.28 13.17 -3.79
CA ASP A 329 -9.81 13.89 -4.98
C ASP A 329 -10.52 15.24 -5.14
N LEU A 330 -9.75 16.34 -5.17
CA LEU A 330 -10.28 17.70 -5.27
C LEU A 330 -11.03 17.95 -6.59
N ARG A 331 -10.60 17.33 -7.70
CA ARG A 331 -11.28 17.48 -9.00
C ARG A 331 -12.64 16.81 -8.97
N ARG A 332 -12.73 15.62 -8.33
CA ARG A 332 -13.99 14.93 -8.13
C ARG A 332 -14.93 15.71 -7.21
N MET A 333 -14.43 16.27 -6.12
CA MET A 333 -15.23 17.15 -5.24
C MET A 333 -15.81 18.35 -6.03
N ASN A 334 -15.00 19.01 -6.86
CA ASN A 334 -15.47 20.13 -7.69
C ASN A 334 -16.56 19.69 -8.68
N MET A 335 -16.44 18.50 -9.25
CA MET A 335 -17.48 17.92 -10.12
C MET A 335 -18.79 17.68 -9.34
N LEU A 336 -18.70 17.11 -8.14
CA LEU A 336 -19.86 16.87 -7.27
C LEU A 336 -20.56 18.18 -6.86
N LEU A 337 -19.78 19.22 -6.54
CA LEU A 337 -20.34 20.57 -6.27
C LEU A 337 -21.12 21.12 -7.47
N ALA A 338 -20.61 20.94 -8.68
CA ALA A 338 -21.32 21.37 -9.91
C ALA A 338 -22.63 20.57 -10.13
N VAL A 339 -22.66 19.28 -9.77
CA VAL A 339 -23.88 18.47 -9.81
C VAL A 339 -24.90 18.98 -8.80
N LEU A 340 -24.49 19.22 -7.55
CA LEU A 340 -25.38 19.77 -6.51
C LEU A 340 -26.00 21.10 -6.92
N GLU A 341 -25.20 21.97 -7.53
CA GLU A 341 -25.67 23.27 -7.99
C GLU A 341 -26.65 23.16 -9.16
N LYS A 342 -26.26 22.43 -10.21
CA LYS A 342 -27.03 22.38 -11.46
C LYS A 342 -28.26 21.48 -11.39
N ARG A 343 -28.22 20.39 -10.60
CA ARG A 343 -29.24 19.36 -10.56
C ARG A 343 -30.11 19.43 -9.31
N ALA A 344 -29.51 19.72 -8.18
CA ALA A 344 -30.23 19.79 -6.90
C ALA A 344 -30.58 21.24 -6.47
N GLY A 345 -30.12 22.26 -7.21
CA GLY A 345 -30.49 23.65 -6.99
C GLY A 345 -29.82 24.37 -5.82
N PHE A 346 -28.75 23.78 -5.27
CA PHE A 346 -28.01 24.40 -4.15
C PHE A 346 -27.02 25.46 -4.63
N LYS A 347 -27.00 26.63 -3.98
CA LYS A 347 -26.11 27.75 -4.34
C LYS A 347 -24.76 27.61 -3.63
N LEU A 348 -23.81 26.86 -4.26
CA LEU A 348 -22.49 26.59 -3.70
C LEU A 348 -21.35 27.37 -4.37
N VAL A 349 -21.64 28.12 -5.47
CA VAL A 349 -20.61 28.87 -6.24
C VAL A 349 -19.85 29.87 -5.36
N GLN A 350 -20.55 30.54 -4.44
CA GLN A 350 -19.99 31.56 -3.54
C GLN A 350 -19.72 31.04 -2.13
N LYS A 351 -19.53 29.70 -1.99
CA LYS A 351 -19.27 29.09 -0.70
C LYS A 351 -17.87 28.47 -0.68
N ASP A 352 -17.18 28.66 0.43
CA ASP A 352 -16.00 27.89 0.77
C ASP A 352 -16.43 26.48 1.14
N VAL A 353 -15.69 25.48 0.67
CA VAL A 353 -15.98 24.07 0.94
C VAL A 353 -14.71 23.36 1.34
N PHE A 354 -14.68 22.84 2.56
CA PHE A 354 -13.61 22.04 3.12
C PHE A 354 -14.15 20.63 3.35
N LEU A 355 -13.45 19.64 2.82
CA LEU A 355 -13.79 18.22 2.97
C LEU A 355 -12.64 17.48 3.64
N ASN A 356 -12.96 16.64 4.60
CA ASN A 356 -12.01 15.79 5.29
C ASN A 356 -12.56 14.35 5.39
N ILE A 357 -11.78 13.39 4.96
CA ILE A 357 -12.04 11.98 5.22
C ILE A 357 -11.34 11.59 6.51
N ALA A 358 -12.08 11.01 7.46
CA ALA A 358 -11.55 10.67 8.78
C ALA A 358 -10.30 9.77 8.70
N GLY A 359 -9.38 9.96 9.65
CA GLY A 359 -8.13 9.19 9.71
C GLY A 359 -7.10 9.56 8.63
N GLY A 360 -7.37 10.56 7.76
CA GLY A 360 -6.48 10.98 6.68
C GLY A 360 -6.27 9.93 5.59
N LEU A 361 -7.12 8.92 5.53
CA LEU A 361 -7.06 7.87 4.52
C LEU A 361 -7.45 8.44 3.15
N LYS A 362 -6.63 8.18 2.14
CA LYS A 362 -7.01 8.48 0.76
C LYS A 362 -7.93 7.37 0.25
N VAL A 363 -9.21 7.71 0.05
CA VAL A 363 -10.22 6.79 -0.47
C VAL A 363 -10.44 7.06 -1.96
N ASN A 364 -10.22 6.04 -2.78
CA ASN A 364 -10.40 6.12 -4.24
C ASN A 364 -11.71 5.49 -4.71
N ASP A 365 -12.53 4.96 -3.80
CA ASP A 365 -13.80 4.33 -4.11
C ASP A 365 -14.88 5.36 -4.48
N PRO A 366 -15.40 5.38 -5.72
CA PRO A 366 -16.46 6.31 -6.11
C PRO A 366 -17.76 6.15 -5.31
N ALA A 367 -17.95 5.01 -4.66
CA ALA A 367 -19.12 4.76 -3.84
C ALA A 367 -19.31 5.73 -2.67
N ILE A 368 -18.25 6.46 -2.27
CA ILE A 368 -18.35 7.46 -1.19
C ILE A 368 -18.93 8.79 -1.66
N ASP A 369 -19.12 9.02 -2.97
CA ASP A 369 -19.64 10.28 -3.49
C ASP A 369 -20.95 10.69 -2.83
N LEU A 370 -21.86 9.74 -2.60
CA LEU A 370 -23.14 10.02 -1.95
C LEU A 370 -22.96 10.58 -0.54
N ALA A 371 -22.03 10.02 0.23
CA ALA A 371 -21.71 10.52 1.55
C ALA A 371 -21.03 11.90 1.52
N VAL A 372 -20.13 12.12 0.55
CA VAL A 372 -19.47 13.41 0.34
C VAL A 372 -20.50 14.51 0.08
N ILE A 373 -21.42 14.31 -0.87
CA ILE A 373 -22.46 15.31 -1.16
C ILE A 373 -23.42 15.49 0.01
N SER A 374 -23.74 14.43 0.75
CA SER A 374 -24.62 14.49 1.91
C SER A 374 -23.98 15.27 3.07
N ALA A 375 -22.68 15.07 3.33
CA ALA A 375 -21.93 15.86 4.32
C ALA A 375 -21.87 17.34 3.93
N ILE A 376 -21.60 17.66 2.65
CA ILE A 376 -21.58 19.03 2.15
C ILE A 376 -22.95 19.71 2.35
N LEU A 377 -24.03 19.03 2.04
CA LEU A 377 -25.38 19.56 2.22
C LEU A 377 -25.77 19.69 3.66
N SER A 378 -25.47 18.70 4.50
CA SER A 378 -25.66 18.74 5.93
C SER A 378 -25.02 20.01 6.52
N SER A 379 -23.76 20.29 6.18
CA SER A 379 -23.07 21.52 6.61
C SER A 379 -23.67 22.80 6.02
N SER A 380 -24.07 22.76 4.73
CA SER A 380 -24.66 23.96 4.07
C SER A 380 -26.00 24.36 4.63
N LEU A 381 -26.81 23.36 5.07
CA LEU A 381 -28.13 23.56 5.66
C LEU A 381 -28.09 23.69 7.17
N ASP A 382 -26.96 23.37 7.78
CA ASP A 382 -26.77 23.24 9.23
C ASP A 382 -27.74 22.23 9.88
N ILE A 383 -27.98 21.11 9.18
CA ILE A 383 -28.84 20.03 9.62
C ILE A 383 -28.02 18.76 9.77
N SER A 384 -28.05 18.16 10.95
CA SER A 384 -27.35 16.88 11.20
C SER A 384 -28.06 15.71 10.49
N ILE A 385 -27.28 14.76 10.02
CA ILE A 385 -27.80 13.46 9.55
C ILE A 385 -28.06 12.59 10.78
N GLU A 386 -29.20 11.88 10.77
CA GLU A 386 -29.59 10.99 11.86
C GLU A 386 -28.50 9.92 12.11
N PRO A 387 -28.09 9.70 13.37
CA PRO A 387 -27.16 8.63 13.72
C PRO A 387 -27.64 7.24 13.27
N GLY A 388 -26.71 6.37 12.93
CA GLY A 388 -27.02 5.01 12.47
C GLY A 388 -27.41 4.91 10.99
N ILE A 389 -27.27 5.98 10.21
CA ILE A 389 -27.42 5.96 8.75
C ILE A 389 -26.05 5.87 8.09
N SER A 390 -25.85 4.87 7.25
CA SER A 390 -24.73 4.78 6.34
C SER A 390 -25.19 4.88 4.88
N MET A 391 -24.25 5.14 3.97
CA MET A 391 -24.63 5.25 2.55
C MET A 391 -23.50 4.86 1.62
N CYS A 392 -23.85 4.45 0.40
CA CYS A 392 -22.93 4.30 -0.70
C CYS A 392 -23.64 4.56 -2.03
N GLY A 393 -22.91 5.12 -2.99
CA GLY A 393 -23.40 5.39 -4.34
C GLY A 393 -22.47 6.29 -5.11
N GLU A 394 -22.15 5.94 -6.34
CA GLU A 394 -21.44 6.82 -7.26
C GLU A 394 -22.43 7.85 -7.82
N VAL A 395 -22.02 9.11 -7.83
CA VAL A 395 -22.87 10.20 -8.35
C VAL A 395 -22.43 10.56 -9.76
N GLY A 396 -23.36 10.42 -10.71
CA GLY A 396 -23.16 10.81 -12.10
C GLY A 396 -23.45 12.30 -12.37
N LEU A 397 -22.99 12.81 -13.51
CA LEU A 397 -23.13 14.22 -13.90
C LEU A 397 -24.57 14.68 -14.10
N SER A 398 -25.50 13.75 -14.32
CA SER A 398 -26.94 14.06 -14.43
C SER A 398 -27.67 14.05 -13.08
N GLY A 399 -26.97 13.78 -11.97
CA GLY A 399 -27.53 13.64 -10.63
C GLY A 399 -28.10 12.24 -10.36
N GLU A 400 -27.85 11.28 -11.25
CA GLU A 400 -28.18 9.89 -11.04
C GLU A 400 -27.22 9.23 -10.04
N ILE A 401 -27.73 8.29 -9.24
CA ILE A 401 -26.94 7.46 -8.36
C ILE A 401 -26.73 6.10 -9.02
N ARG A 402 -25.47 5.81 -9.34
CA ARG A 402 -25.04 4.63 -10.08
C ARG A 402 -24.76 3.46 -9.17
N PRO A 403 -25.06 2.23 -9.65
CA PRO A 403 -24.68 1.02 -8.93
C PRO A 403 -23.20 0.96 -8.60
N VAL A 404 -22.88 0.43 -7.42
CA VAL A 404 -21.52 0.22 -6.93
C VAL A 404 -21.22 -1.28 -6.83
N ASN A 405 -19.95 -1.62 -6.92
CA ASN A 405 -19.53 -3.02 -6.79
C ASN A 405 -19.64 -3.50 -5.33
N ARG A 406 -19.75 -4.83 -5.16
CA ARG A 406 -19.72 -5.51 -3.85
C ARG A 406 -20.70 -4.96 -2.83
N ILE A 407 -21.90 -4.63 -3.26
CA ILE A 407 -22.93 -4.00 -2.41
C ILE A 407 -23.26 -4.85 -1.18
N GLU A 408 -23.29 -6.17 -1.33
CA GLU A 408 -23.53 -7.11 -0.25
C GLU A 408 -22.52 -6.94 0.90
N GLN A 409 -21.23 -6.85 0.59
CA GLN A 409 -20.17 -6.67 1.58
C GLN A 409 -20.31 -5.34 2.33
N ARG A 410 -20.73 -4.26 1.64
CA ARG A 410 -20.98 -2.95 2.25
C ARG A 410 -22.17 -3.00 3.23
N ILE A 411 -23.24 -3.67 2.84
CA ILE A 411 -24.42 -3.84 3.68
C ILE A 411 -24.07 -4.66 4.92
N LEU A 412 -23.41 -5.80 4.76
CA LEU A 412 -23.03 -6.68 5.87
C LEU A 412 -22.07 -6.00 6.85
N GLU A 413 -21.12 -5.20 6.37
CA GLU A 413 -20.22 -4.46 7.25
C GLU A 413 -20.97 -3.37 8.03
N ALA A 414 -21.89 -2.64 7.39
CA ALA A 414 -22.71 -1.65 8.07
C ALA A 414 -23.63 -2.30 9.14
N GLU A 415 -24.25 -3.43 8.82
CA GLU A 415 -25.06 -4.18 9.78
C GLU A 415 -24.26 -4.69 10.97
N LYS A 416 -23.08 -5.27 10.71
CA LYS A 416 -22.13 -5.76 11.74
C LYS A 416 -21.73 -4.66 12.73
N LEU A 417 -21.61 -3.42 12.26
CA LEU A 417 -21.28 -2.25 13.07
C LEU A 417 -22.48 -1.59 13.74
N GLY A 418 -23.67 -2.18 13.61
CA GLY A 418 -24.88 -1.76 14.32
C GLY A 418 -25.62 -0.60 13.66
N PHE A 419 -25.36 -0.29 12.39
CA PHE A 419 -26.12 0.72 11.66
C PHE A 419 -27.56 0.23 11.44
N SER A 420 -28.50 1.14 11.61
CA SER A 420 -29.95 0.85 11.48
C SER A 420 -30.47 0.98 10.05
N ARG A 421 -29.80 1.81 9.23
CA ARG A 421 -30.23 2.14 7.87
C ARG A 421 -29.02 2.30 6.92
N ILE A 422 -29.18 1.82 5.69
CA ILE A 422 -28.24 2.12 4.60
C ILE A 422 -28.97 2.64 3.36
N ILE A 423 -28.44 3.73 2.77
CA ILE A 423 -28.92 4.29 1.50
C ILE A 423 -28.01 3.80 0.38
N ILE A 424 -28.60 3.14 -0.62
CA ILE A 424 -27.87 2.49 -1.71
C ILE A 424 -28.48 2.85 -3.08
N PRO A 425 -27.75 2.64 -4.18
CA PRO A 425 -28.29 2.81 -5.52
C PRO A 425 -29.46 1.86 -5.81
N HIS A 426 -30.46 2.35 -6.52
CA HIS A 426 -31.53 1.53 -7.03
C HIS A 426 -30.99 0.46 -7.99
N ASN A 427 -31.61 -0.73 -8.00
CA ASN A 427 -31.19 -1.89 -8.81
C ASN A 427 -29.79 -2.46 -8.48
N ASN A 428 -29.21 -2.17 -7.33
CA ASN A 428 -27.90 -2.71 -6.92
C ASN A 428 -28.02 -4.06 -6.18
N LEU A 429 -29.23 -4.50 -5.81
CA LEU A 429 -29.48 -5.71 -5.00
C LEU A 429 -29.71 -6.99 -5.81
N LYS A 430 -29.35 -7.03 -7.10
CA LYS A 430 -29.56 -8.23 -7.93
C LYS A 430 -28.83 -9.43 -7.33
N GLY A 431 -29.61 -10.43 -6.89
CA GLY A 431 -29.08 -11.67 -6.32
C GLY A 431 -28.81 -11.64 -4.81
N PHE A 432 -29.00 -10.51 -4.13
CA PHE A 432 -28.87 -10.40 -2.69
C PHE A 432 -30.21 -10.67 -1.98
N ASP A 433 -30.19 -11.62 -1.05
CA ASP A 433 -31.35 -11.96 -0.21
C ASP A 433 -31.45 -10.99 0.97
N THR A 434 -32.27 -9.97 0.82
CA THR A 434 -32.48 -8.94 1.86
C THR A 434 -33.22 -9.45 3.09
N SER A 435 -33.85 -10.63 3.03
CA SER A 435 -34.62 -11.19 4.15
C SER A 435 -33.75 -11.54 5.36
N LYS A 436 -32.45 -11.73 5.15
CA LYS A 436 -31.48 -12.03 6.19
C LYS A 436 -30.88 -10.78 6.85
N CYS A 437 -31.12 -9.61 6.28
CA CYS A 437 -30.62 -8.34 6.78
C CYS A 437 -31.64 -7.70 7.74
N LYS A 438 -31.19 -7.34 8.94
CA LYS A 438 -32.02 -6.66 9.96
C LYS A 438 -32.08 -5.16 9.74
N MET A 439 -31.12 -4.63 8.99
CA MET A 439 -30.98 -3.21 8.70
C MET A 439 -31.96 -2.77 7.60
N GLN A 440 -32.49 -1.56 7.72
CA GLN A 440 -33.34 -0.97 6.68
C GLN A 440 -32.49 -0.59 5.46
N ILE A 441 -32.85 -1.12 4.30
CA ILE A 441 -32.18 -0.80 3.03
C ILE A 441 -33.07 0.16 2.23
N VAL A 442 -32.58 1.37 1.99
CA VAL A 442 -33.25 2.42 1.22
C VAL A 442 -32.61 2.54 -0.14
N GLN A 443 -33.36 2.29 -1.20
CA GLN A 443 -32.88 2.39 -2.57
C GLN A 443 -33.24 3.75 -3.19
N VAL A 444 -32.25 4.42 -3.81
CA VAL A 444 -32.40 5.75 -4.42
C VAL A 444 -31.86 5.76 -5.85
N ARG A 445 -32.47 6.55 -6.71
CA ARG A 445 -32.09 6.69 -8.13
C ARG A 445 -31.34 8.00 -8.41
N LYS A 446 -31.71 9.05 -7.67
CA LYS A 446 -31.18 10.41 -7.86
C LYS A 446 -30.79 11.02 -6.52
N VAL A 447 -29.94 12.02 -6.61
CA VAL A 447 -29.45 12.75 -5.43
C VAL A 447 -30.60 13.38 -4.64
N GLU A 448 -31.65 13.89 -5.31
CA GLU A 448 -32.81 14.50 -4.65
C GLU A 448 -33.61 13.49 -3.82
N GLU A 449 -33.69 12.21 -4.26
CA GLU A 449 -34.35 11.15 -3.50
C GLU A 449 -33.57 10.85 -2.22
N ALA A 450 -32.24 10.79 -2.31
CA ALA A 450 -31.39 10.58 -1.14
C ALA A 450 -31.52 11.72 -0.13
N PHE A 451 -31.59 12.96 -0.59
CA PHE A 451 -31.74 14.13 0.30
C PHE A 451 -33.09 14.18 1.01
N ARG A 452 -34.18 13.76 0.35
CA ARG A 452 -35.47 13.60 1.03
C ARG A 452 -35.45 12.54 2.13
N GLN A 453 -34.61 11.52 1.98
CA GLN A 453 -34.47 10.48 3.02
C GLN A 453 -33.60 10.95 4.20
N LEU A 454 -32.75 11.95 3.99
CA LEU A 454 -31.81 12.45 4.99
C LEU A 454 -32.30 13.71 5.71
N PHE A 455 -33.01 14.60 5.00
CA PHE A 455 -33.34 15.95 5.46
C PHE A 455 -34.85 16.30 5.34
N GLY A 456 -35.65 15.43 4.71
CA GLY A 456 -37.07 15.62 4.49
C GLY A 456 -37.88 14.84 5.46
#